data_4ed314b5895e94b98c0517652984b915
#
_entry.id   4ed314b5895e94b98c0517652984b915
#
_cell.length_a   1.000
_cell.length_b   1.000
_cell.length_c   1.000
_cell.angle_alpha   90.00
_cell.angle_beta   90.00
_cell.angle_gamma   90.00
#
_symmetry.space_group_name_H-M   'P 1'
#
loop_
_entity.id
_entity.type
_entity.pdbx_description
1 polymer ?
#
loop_
_entity_poly.entity_id
_entity_poly.type
_entity_poly.pdbx_seq_one_letter_code
_entity_poly.pdbx_strand_id
1 'polypeptide(L)'
;PRYVDELRETFFSSWSPPDFKLRHNLHRGCSWWEPCDSSASKFDIAASVQKLAEEYLLETVLVMRSNTTSDNLIFMGGVALNCVANSIIARSGIFENIWIMPNPGDSGSAIGAVAAHTQQHLKWAGPYLGTDIKQDVDIESLVDDLEAGRVVALANGRAEFGPRALGNRSLLCDPRGVDAKPRMNTIKKREQFRPFAPAVLAEHADTYFDMPVKDSPYMQFVARCRTPDLLPGVCHVDNTSRVQTVTERDNALFRSILEEWNARTGCPILMNTSLNIRGEPLVNTWADALRFQTLHNISVY
;
A
#
# COMPACT_ATOMS: atom_id res chain seq x y z
N PRO A 1 -2.16 13.08 -18.71
CA PRO A 1 -0.95 12.48 -19.30
C PRO A 1 -0.66 13.10 -20.67
N ARG A 2 0.12 14.19 -20.68
CA ARG A 2 0.40 14.98 -21.88
C ARG A 2 1.48 14.36 -22.77
N TYR A 3 2.40 13.61 -22.19
CA TYR A 3 3.64 13.17 -22.84
C TYR A 3 3.66 11.68 -23.18
N VAL A 4 2.54 10.98 -23.24
CA VAL A 4 2.47 9.52 -23.45
C VAL A 4 3.14 9.09 -24.76
N ASP A 5 2.75 9.72 -25.86
CA ASP A 5 3.27 9.37 -27.19
C ASP A 5 4.73 9.78 -27.33
N GLU A 6 5.08 10.98 -26.87
CA GLU A 6 6.46 11.46 -26.87
C GLU A 6 7.40 10.56 -26.03
N LEU A 7 6.96 10.12 -24.84
CA LEU A 7 7.71 9.19 -23.99
C LEU A 7 7.89 7.84 -24.71
N ARG A 8 6.83 7.33 -25.36
CA ARG A 8 6.90 6.07 -26.09
C ARG A 8 7.91 6.16 -27.25
N GLU A 9 7.85 7.21 -28.05
CA GLU A 9 8.75 7.40 -29.19
C GLU A 9 10.20 7.69 -28.76
N THR A 10 10.39 8.50 -27.72
CA THR A 10 11.71 8.94 -27.28
C THR A 10 12.46 7.84 -26.53
N PHE A 11 11.80 7.13 -25.63
CA PHE A 11 12.46 6.21 -24.70
C PHE A 11 12.48 4.75 -25.16
N PHE A 12 11.59 4.37 -26.06
CA PHE A 12 11.51 2.98 -26.51
C PHE A 12 11.92 2.84 -27.98
N SER A 13 12.75 1.83 -28.25
CA SER A 13 13.06 1.40 -29.63
C SER A 13 12.12 0.29 -30.10
N SER A 14 11.50 -0.42 -29.18
CA SER A 14 10.48 -1.41 -29.44
C SER A 14 9.46 -1.39 -28.32
N TRP A 15 8.19 -1.40 -28.66
CA TRP A 15 7.03 -1.53 -27.77
C TRP A 15 6.21 -2.71 -28.26
N SER A 16 6.48 -3.88 -27.68
CA SER A 16 5.82 -5.14 -28.06
C SER A 16 5.70 -6.00 -26.79
N PRO A 17 4.65 -5.83 -25.98
CA PRO A 17 4.46 -6.63 -24.79
C PRO A 17 4.43 -8.14 -25.07
N PRO A 18 5.08 -8.98 -24.23
CA PRO A 18 5.73 -8.63 -22.96
C PRO A 18 7.15 -8.06 -23.10
N ASP A 19 7.64 -7.89 -24.32
CA ASP A 19 8.98 -7.38 -24.60
C ASP A 19 8.96 -5.90 -24.94
N PHE A 20 9.93 -5.16 -24.42
CA PHE A 20 10.22 -3.80 -24.82
C PHE A 20 11.73 -3.56 -24.82
N LYS A 21 12.17 -2.59 -25.59
CA LYS A 21 13.57 -2.17 -25.62
C LYS A 21 13.67 -0.68 -25.37
N LEU A 22 14.41 -0.30 -24.33
CA LEU A 22 14.75 1.09 -24.06
C LEU A 22 15.89 1.56 -24.98
N ARG A 23 15.78 2.79 -25.46
CA ARG A 23 16.86 3.48 -26.21
C ARG A 23 17.95 3.99 -25.26
N HIS A 24 17.59 4.31 -24.01
CA HIS A 24 18.44 4.95 -23.03
C HIS A 24 18.35 4.25 -21.68
N ASN A 25 19.45 4.29 -20.92
CA ASN A 25 19.45 3.80 -19.54
C ASN A 25 18.81 4.84 -18.60
N LEU A 26 17.56 4.65 -18.27
CA LEU A 26 16.78 5.56 -17.42
C LEU A 26 17.22 5.55 -15.95
N HIS A 27 18.00 4.58 -15.48
CA HIS A 27 18.57 4.58 -14.12
C HIS A 27 19.52 5.76 -13.85
N ARG A 28 20.07 6.37 -14.91
CA ARG A 28 20.94 7.56 -14.82
C ARG A 28 20.15 8.87 -14.88
N GLY A 29 18.81 8.78 -14.91
CA GLY A 29 17.92 9.93 -15.11
C GLY A 29 17.78 10.31 -16.59
N CYS A 30 16.98 11.33 -16.84
CA CYS A 30 16.64 11.83 -18.18
C CYS A 30 16.69 13.35 -18.25
N SER A 31 17.63 13.99 -17.53
CA SER A 31 17.78 15.45 -17.49
C SER A 31 18.07 16.09 -18.86
N TRP A 32 18.57 15.30 -19.82
CA TRP A 32 18.76 15.69 -21.22
C TRP A 32 17.41 15.86 -21.99
N TRP A 33 16.31 15.36 -21.46
CA TRP A 33 14.99 15.50 -22.06
C TRP A 33 14.35 16.81 -21.57
N GLU A 34 14.10 17.74 -22.49
CA GLU A 34 13.68 19.12 -22.22
C GLU A 34 12.46 19.25 -21.27
N PRO A 35 11.39 18.42 -21.38
CA PRO A 35 10.26 18.51 -20.45
C PRO A 35 10.62 18.30 -18.98
N CYS A 36 11.76 17.70 -18.66
CA CYS A 36 12.19 17.49 -17.27
C CYS A 36 12.57 18.78 -16.53
N ASP A 37 12.81 19.89 -17.23
CA ASP A 37 13.35 21.12 -16.64
C ASP A 37 12.29 22.01 -15.96
N SER A 38 10.99 21.83 -16.25
CA SER A 38 9.93 22.65 -15.66
C SER A 38 9.18 21.93 -14.55
N SER A 39 8.83 22.64 -13.48
CA SER A 39 8.04 22.07 -12.38
C SER A 39 6.61 21.72 -12.78
N ALA A 40 6.00 22.48 -13.71
CA ALA A 40 4.66 22.19 -14.25
C ALA A 40 4.64 20.90 -15.08
N SER A 41 5.72 20.64 -15.83
CA SER A 41 5.85 19.42 -16.62
C SER A 41 6.01 18.15 -15.77
N LYS A 42 6.53 18.23 -14.55
CA LYS A 42 6.76 17.07 -13.68
C LYS A 42 5.49 16.29 -13.34
N PHE A 43 4.37 16.99 -13.12
CA PHE A 43 3.08 16.34 -12.88
C PHE A 43 2.55 15.64 -14.14
N ASP A 44 2.66 16.30 -15.29
CA ASP A 44 2.27 15.72 -16.57
C ASP A 44 3.15 14.53 -16.96
N ILE A 45 4.46 14.61 -16.69
CA ILE A 45 5.41 13.51 -16.90
C ILE A 45 5.03 12.32 -16.01
N ALA A 46 4.83 12.56 -14.71
CA ALA A 46 4.47 11.49 -13.78
C ALA A 46 3.17 10.79 -14.20
N ALA A 47 2.15 11.57 -14.59
CA ALA A 47 0.88 11.03 -15.08
C ALA A 47 1.05 10.26 -16.40
N SER A 48 1.95 10.70 -17.27
CA SER A 48 2.22 10.04 -18.56
C SER A 48 3.00 8.73 -18.38
N VAL A 49 3.99 8.71 -17.49
CA VAL A 49 4.73 7.48 -17.13
C VAL A 49 3.80 6.46 -16.49
N GLN A 50 2.92 6.91 -15.59
CA GLN A 50 1.91 6.03 -14.98
C GLN A 50 1.00 5.43 -16.06
N LYS A 51 0.51 6.25 -16.99
CA LYS A 51 -0.36 5.80 -18.09
C LYS A 51 0.32 4.79 -18.99
N LEU A 52 1.59 5.03 -19.35
CA LEU A 52 2.38 4.06 -20.14
C LEU A 52 2.56 2.73 -19.39
N ALA A 53 2.84 2.78 -18.08
CA ALA A 53 2.97 1.57 -17.28
C ALA A 53 1.65 0.77 -17.23
N GLU A 54 0.51 1.45 -17.11
CA GLU A 54 -0.81 0.83 -17.13
C GLU A 54 -1.10 0.13 -18.47
N GLU A 55 -0.86 0.82 -19.58
CA GLU A 55 -1.05 0.29 -20.94
C GLU A 55 -0.14 -0.93 -21.18
N TYR A 56 1.14 -0.79 -20.88
CA TYR A 56 2.11 -1.88 -21.04
C TYR A 56 1.73 -3.13 -20.24
N LEU A 57 1.35 -2.95 -18.97
CA LEU A 57 0.98 -4.06 -18.10
C LEU A 57 -0.32 -4.72 -18.58
N LEU A 58 -1.32 -3.94 -19.00
CA LEU A 58 -2.57 -4.48 -19.50
C LEU A 58 -2.37 -5.30 -20.79
N GLU A 59 -1.58 -4.79 -21.73
CA GLU A 59 -1.22 -5.50 -22.96
C GLU A 59 -0.43 -6.78 -22.64
N THR A 60 0.51 -6.71 -21.67
CA THR A 60 1.26 -7.90 -21.22
C THR A 60 0.33 -8.97 -20.65
N VAL A 61 -0.63 -8.57 -19.81
CA VAL A 61 -1.60 -9.49 -19.21
C VAL A 61 -2.51 -10.13 -20.27
N LEU A 62 -2.90 -9.39 -21.30
CA LEU A 62 -3.64 -9.93 -22.46
C LEU A 62 -2.83 -10.99 -23.20
N VAL A 63 -1.55 -10.73 -23.49
CA VAL A 63 -0.66 -11.73 -24.11
C VAL A 63 -0.48 -12.95 -23.22
N MET A 64 -0.33 -12.77 -21.92
CA MET A 64 -0.26 -13.90 -20.98
C MET A 64 -1.54 -14.72 -20.99
N ARG A 65 -2.71 -14.09 -21.03
CA ARG A 65 -4.01 -14.78 -21.09
C ARG A 65 -4.15 -15.64 -22.34
N SER A 66 -3.64 -15.18 -23.48
CA SER A 66 -3.67 -15.97 -24.73
C SER A 66 -2.81 -17.24 -24.66
N ASN A 67 -1.86 -17.31 -23.73
CA ASN A 67 -0.94 -18.44 -23.58
C ASN A 67 -1.30 -19.39 -22.41
N THR A 68 -2.43 -19.20 -21.74
CA THR A 68 -2.86 -20.02 -20.60
C THR A 68 -4.37 -20.17 -20.55
N THR A 69 -4.82 -21.30 -20.00
CA THR A 69 -6.24 -21.55 -19.65
C THR A 69 -6.53 -21.26 -18.19
N SER A 70 -5.52 -20.91 -17.39
CA SER A 70 -5.70 -20.58 -15.97
C SER A 70 -6.48 -19.29 -15.78
N ASP A 71 -7.39 -19.26 -14.84
CA ASP A 71 -8.11 -18.05 -14.42
C ASP A 71 -7.38 -17.28 -13.33
N ASN A 72 -6.20 -17.74 -12.90
CA ASN A 72 -5.40 -17.17 -11.83
C ASN A 72 -4.14 -16.49 -12.36
N LEU A 73 -3.90 -15.26 -11.96
CA LEU A 73 -2.68 -14.50 -12.21
C LEU A 73 -1.88 -14.35 -10.92
N ILE A 74 -0.61 -14.75 -10.95
CA ILE A 74 0.38 -14.36 -9.93
C ILE A 74 1.18 -13.20 -10.50
N PHE A 75 1.13 -12.05 -9.84
CA PHE A 75 1.84 -10.85 -10.29
C PHE A 75 2.93 -10.47 -9.28
N MET A 76 4.18 -10.53 -9.71
CA MET A 76 5.39 -10.33 -8.90
C MET A 76 6.34 -9.34 -9.57
N GLY A 77 7.36 -8.91 -8.83
CA GLY A 77 8.30 -7.88 -9.25
C GLY A 77 8.01 -6.53 -8.62
N GLY A 78 8.99 -5.60 -8.62
CA GLY A 78 8.84 -4.27 -8.00
C GLY A 78 7.66 -3.46 -8.56
N VAL A 79 7.31 -3.66 -9.84
CA VAL A 79 6.17 -2.98 -10.48
C VAL A 79 4.83 -3.44 -9.91
N ALA A 80 4.74 -4.64 -9.33
CA ALA A 80 3.54 -5.12 -8.63
C ALA A 80 3.20 -4.33 -7.35
N LEU A 81 4.06 -3.39 -6.93
CA LEU A 81 3.75 -2.39 -5.90
C LEU A 81 2.93 -1.19 -6.42
N ASN A 82 2.73 -1.12 -7.74
CA ASN A 82 1.90 -0.09 -8.36
C ASN A 82 0.40 -0.44 -8.21
N CYS A 83 -0.17 -0.02 -7.08
CA CYS A 83 -1.55 -0.34 -6.72
C CYS A 83 -2.59 0.23 -7.70
N VAL A 84 -2.27 1.29 -8.45
CA VAL A 84 -3.15 1.85 -9.48
C VAL A 84 -3.21 0.89 -10.68
N ALA A 85 -2.07 0.48 -11.20
CA ALA A 85 -2.00 -0.48 -12.31
C ALA A 85 -2.62 -1.84 -11.91
N ASN A 86 -2.38 -2.30 -10.67
CA ASN A 86 -2.99 -3.53 -10.15
C ASN A 86 -4.52 -3.47 -10.20
N SER A 87 -5.11 -2.33 -9.85
CA SER A 87 -6.56 -2.14 -9.88
C SER A 87 -7.13 -2.13 -11.29
N ILE A 88 -6.38 -1.58 -12.25
CA ILE A 88 -6.77 -1.62 -13.67
C ILE A 88 -6.74 -3.06 -14.18
N ILE A 89 -5.71 -3.83 -13.86
CA ILE A 89 -5.62 -5.25 -14.23
C ILE A 89 -6.79 -6.02 -13.61
N ALA A 90 -7.07 -5.82 -12.32
CA ALA A 90 -8.19 -6.49 -11.65
C ALA A 90 -9.55 -6.15 -12.30
N ARG A 91 -9.80 -4.87 -12.59
CA ARG A 91 -11.04 -4.43 -13.22
C ARG A 91 -11.19 -4.85 -14.68
N SER A 92 -10.09 -5.21 -15.35
CA SER A 92 -10.15 -5.67 -16.74
C SER A 92 -10.87 -7.01 -16.90
N GLY A 93 -10.95 -7.82 -15.84
CA GLY A 93 -11.56 -9.15 -15.87
C GLY A 93 -10.82 -10.16 -16.76
N ILE A 94 -9.59 -9.86 -17.20
CA ILE A 94 -8.78 -10.76 -18.04
C ILE A 94 -8.44 -12.05 -17.28
N PHE A 95 -8.15 -11.93 -15.99
CA PHE A 95 -8.05 -13.04 -15.04
C PHE A 95 -9.09 -12.88 -13.95
N GLU A 96 -9.68 -13.99 -13.50
CA GLU A 96 -10.68 -13.99 -12.43
C GLU A 96 -10.04 -13.68 -11.08
N ASN A 97 -8.87 -14.26 -10.82
CA ASN A 97 -8.17 -14.10 -9.56
C ASN A 97 -6.76 -13.53 -9.78
N ILE A 98 -6.40 -12.55 -8.95
CA ILE A 98 -5.06 -11.97 -8.96
C ILE A 98 -4.46 -12.10 -7.56
N TRP A 99 -3.30 -12.72 -7.49
CA TRP A 99 -2.53 -12.78 -6.26
C TRP A 99 -1.23 -12.00 -6.38
N ILE A 100 -0.98 -11.12 -5.43
CA ILE A 100 0.24 -10.32 -5.31
C ILE A 100 0.82 -10.55 -3.93
N MET A 101 2.09 -10.95 -3.86
CA MET A 101 2.79 -11.15 -2.59
C MET A 101 2.89 -9.82 -1.82
N PRO A 102 2.82 -9.80 -0.47
CA PRO A 102 2.99 -8.57 0.33
C PRO A 102 4.31 -7.85 0.07
N ASN A 103 5.35 -8.59 -0.26
CA ASN A 103 6.67 -8.08 -0.66
C ASN A 103 7.04 -8.60 -2.06
N PRO A 104 6.46 -8.04 -3.12
CA PRO A 104 6.63 -8.58 -4.46
C PRO A 104 7.95 -8.16 -5.12
N GLY A 105 8.69 -7.20 -4.54
CA GLY A 105 9.94 -6.67 -5.08
C GLY A 105 11.18 -7.51 -4.71
N ASP A 106 12.37 -6.92 -4.91
CA ASP A 106 13.66 -7.60 -4.77
C ASP A 106 13.87 -8.23 -3.40
N SER A 107 13.48 -7.57 -2.32
CA SER A 107 13.61 -8.12 -0.97
C SER A 107 12.73 -9.35 -0.72
N GLY A 108 11.60 -9.48 -1.44
CA GLY A 108 10.73 -10.65 -1.38
C GLY A 108 11.31 -11.87 -2.07
N SER A 109 12.23 -11.69 -3.02
CA SER A 109 12.89 -12.79 -3.73
C SER A 109 13.76 -13.67 -2.83
N ALA A 110 14.11 -13.20 -1.62
CA ALA A 110 14.81 -14.02 -0.61
C ALA A 110 14.03 -15.32 -0.27
N ILE A 111 12.69 -15.25 -0.17
CA ILE A 111 11.86 -16.45 0.04
C ILE A 111 11.94 -17.38 -1.16
N GLY A 112 11.88 -16.82 -2.37
CA GLY A 112 12.01 -17.58 -3.61
C GLY A 112 13.37 -18.28 -3.73
N ALA A 113 14.45 -17.64 -3.33
CA ALA A 113 15.79 -18.22 -3.31
C ALA A 113 15.87 -19.45 -2.38
N VAL A 114 15.27 -19.35 -1.18
CA VAL A 114 15.18 -20.50 -0.25
C VAL A 114 14.36 -21.64 -0.85
N ALA A 115 13.19 -21.34 -1.42
CA ALA A 115 12.35 -22.36 -2.05
C ALA A 115 13.07 -23.05 -3.22
N ALA A 116 13.77 -22.28 -4.06
CA ALA A 116 14.54 -22.80 -5.19
C ALA A 116 15.71 -23.67 -4.74
N HIS A 117 16.41 -23.31 -3.66
CA HIS A 117 17.52 -24.08 -3.11
C HIS A 117 17.05 -25.37 -2.45
N THR A 118 16.00 -25.30 -1.63
CA THR A 118 15.51 -26.46 -0.88
C THR A 118 14.61 -27.38 -1.69
N GLN A 119 14.09 -26.92 -2.83
CA GLN A 119 13.07 -27.62 -3.66
C GLN A 119 11.83 -28.04 -2.85
N GLN A 120 11.49 -27.24 -1.82
CA GLN A 120 10.35 -27.52 -0.94
C GLN A 120 9.23 -26.52 -1.19
N HIS A 121 8.00 -27.02 -1.10
CA HIS A 121 6.84 -26.16 -1.05
C HIS A 121 6.80 -25.38 0.28
N LEU A 122 6.77 -24.07 0.20
CA LEU A 122 6.65 -23.21 1.36
C LEU A 122 5.19 -23.13 1.79
N LYS A 123 4.95 -23.28 3.10
CA LYS A 123 3.63 -22.98 3.70
C LYS A 123 3.56 -21.49 3.96
N TRP A 124 2.76 -20.79 3.17
CA TRP A 124 2.52 -19.38 3.37
C TRP A 124 1.62 -19.14 4.60
N ALA A 125 2.16 -18.49 5.63
CA ALA A 125 1.46 -18.17 6.88
C ALA A 125 1.12 -16.68 7.02
N GLY A 126 1.19 -15.91 5.94
CA GLY A 126 0.95 -14.47 5.94
C GLY A 126 2.24 -13.63 5.96
N PRO A 127 2.11 -12.29 6.01
CA PRO A 127 3.21 -11.36 5.88
C PRO A 127 4.01 -11.14 7.17
N TYR A 128 3.58 -11.67 8.31
CA TYR A 128 4.16 -11.37 9.61
C TYR A 128 5.35 -12.31 9.91
N LEU A 129 6.51 -12.00 9.36
CA LEU A 129 7.71 -12.85 9.41
C LEU A 129 8.88 -12.23 10.17
N GLY A 130 8.80 -10.94 10.53
CA GLY A 130 9.87 -10.20 11.17
C GLY A 130 9.99 -10.43 12.69
N THR A 131 10.66 -9.52 13.38
CA THR A 131 10.86 -9.56 14.84
C THR A 131 9.52 -9.53 15.56
N ASP A 132 9.39 -10.38 16.58
CA ASP A 132 8.18 -10.55 17.37
C ASP A 132 8.22 -9.66 18.63
N ILE A 133 7.18 -8.87 18.82
CA ILE A 133 6.92 -8.10 20.05
C ILE A 133 5.73 -8.74 20.74
N LYS A 134 5.91 -9.20 21.98
CA LYS A 134 4.87 -9.86 22.77
C LYS A 134 4.49 -8.95 23.94
N GLN A 135 3.53 -8.08 23.69
CA GLN A 135 2.95 -7.22 24.71
C GLN A 135 1.43 -7.44 24.75
N ASP A 136 0.87 -7.34 25.95
CA ASP A 136 -0.57 -7.26 26.07
C ASP A 136 -1.01 -5.85 25.69
N VAL A 137 -1.89 -5.77 24.69
CA VAL A 137 -2.42 -4.49 24.19
C VAL A 137 -3.73 -4.18 24.90
N ASP A 138 -3.74 -3.09 25.64
CA ASP A 138 -4.97 -2.53 26.20
C ASP A 138 -5.74 -1.82 25.09
N ILE A 139 -6.69 -2.55 24.46
CA ILE A 139 -7.49 -2.06 23.35
C ILE A 139 -8.40 -0.91 23.80
N GLU A 140 -8.95 -0.97 25.02
CA GLU A 140 -9.83 0.07 25.53
C GLU A 140 -9.08 1.41 25.63
N SER A 141 -7.90 1.42 26.29
CA SER A 141 -7.05 2.61 26.38
C SER A 141 -6.57 3.11 25.00
N LEU A 142 -6.27 2.20 24.08
CA LEU A 142 -5.87 2.57 22.71
C LEU A 142 -7.03 3.30 22.00
N VAL A 143 -8.25 2.78 22.12
CA VAL A 143 -9.41 3.38 21.47
C VAL A 143 -9.81 4.68 22.16
N ASP A 144 -9.67 4.81 23.50
CA ASP A 144 -9.84 6.07 24.22
C ASP A 144 -8.91 7.17 23.67
N ASP A 145 -7.66 6.83 23.39
CA ASP A 145 -6.70 7.76 22.77
C ASP A 145 -7.12 8.16 21.35
N LEU A 146 -7.63 7.22 20.56
CA LEU A 146 -8.14 7.51 19.21
C LEU A 146 -9.40 8.41 19.26
N GLU A 147 -10.36 8.14 20.16
CA GLU A 147 -11.56 8.97 20.34
C GLU A 147 -11.23 10.38 20.82
N ALA A 148 -10.18 10.53 21.65
CA ALA A 148 -9.65 11.83 22.03
C ALA A 148 -8.93 12.56 20.87
N GLY A 149 -8.96 11.99 19.65
CA GLY A 149 -8.34 12.55 18.45
C GLY A 149 -6.83 12.40 18.42
N ARG A 150 -6.22 11.56 19.26
CA ARG A 150 -4.78 11.35 19.27
C ARG A 150 -4.34 10.38 18.15
N VAL A 151 -3.09 10.51 17.73
CA VAL A 151 -2.42 9.49 16.93
C VAL A 151 -1.81 8.49 17.89
N VAL A 152 -2.01 7.21 17.62
CA VAL A 152 -1.45 6.13 18.44
C VAL A 152 -0.50 5.26 17.60
N ALA A 153 0.44 4.61 18.26
CA ALA A 153 1.33 3.63 17.66
C ALA A 153 0.96 2.22 18.14
N LEU A 154 0.88 1.27 17.22
CA LEU A 154 0.70 -0.15 17.50
C LEU A 154 1.99 -0.88 17.15
N ALA A 155 2.62 -1.51 18.17
CA ALA A 155 3.86 -2.26 18.05
C ALA A 155 3.71 -3.64 18.72
N ASN A 156 3.06 -4.58 18.05
CA ASN A 156 2.78 -5.91 18.58
C ASN A 156 2.94 -7.00 17.53
N GLY A 157 3.12 -8.25 17.98
CA GLY A 157 3.31 -9.39 17.09
C GLY A 157 4.57 -9.30 16.23
N ARG A 158 4.65 -10.15 15.21
CA ARG A 158 5.77 -10.15 14.27
C ARG A 158 5.65 -9.00 13.27
N ALA A 159 6.77 -8.30 13.02
CA ALA A 159 6.80 -7.23 12.03
C ALA A 159 6.44 -7.74 10.62
N GLU A 160 5.87 -6.86 9.83
CA GLU A 160 5.49 -7.15 8.45
C GLU A 160 6.72 -7.41 7.56
N PHE A 161 6.64 -8.44 6.73
CA PHE A 161 7.56 -8.71 5.64
C PHE A 161 7.03 -8.03 4.37
N GLY A 162 7.48 -6.81 4.14
CA GLY A 162 7.04 -6.01 3.01
C GLY A 162 7.06 -4.51 3.31
N PRO A 163 6.80 -3.68 2.29
CA PRO A 163 6.90 -2.22 2.41
C PRO A 163 5.67 -1.57 3.05
N ARG A 164 4.68 -2.35 3.51
CA ARG A 164 3.41 -1.82 4.05
C ARG A 164 3.26 -2.19 5.51
N ALA A 165 2.81 -1.24 6.32
CA ALA A 165 2.32 -1.50 7.66
C ALA A 165 0.91 -2.10 7.56
N LEU A 166 0.70 -3.22 8.22
CA LEU A 166 -0.55 -4.00 8.15
C LEU A 166 -1.16 -4.24 9.54
N GLY A 167 -0.73 -3.45 10.54
CA GLY A 167 -1.30 -3.48 11.88
C GLY A 167 -0.32 -3.91 12.98
N ASN A 168 0.90 -4.38 12.67
CA ASN A 168 1.86 -4.79 13.69
C ASN A 168 2.97 -3.74 13.95
N ARG A 169 3.24 -2.87 12.98
CA ARG A 169 4.14 -1.71 13.11
C ARG A 169 3.46 -0.51 12.48
N SER A 170 2.42 -0.02 13.13
CA SER A 170 1.48 0.95 12.56
C SER A 170 1.35 2.21 13.40
N LEU A 171 1.18 3.35 12.74
CA LEU A 171 0.58 4.56 13.29
C LEU A 171 -0.87 4.62 12.84
N LEU A 172 -1.78 4.84 13.78
CA LEU A 172 -3.22 4.83 13.58
C LEU A 172 -3.81 6.18 13.99
N CYS A 173 -4.85 6.63 13.31
CA CYS A 173 -5.71 7.72 13.76
C CYS A 173 -7.08 7.68 13.09
N ASP A 174 -8.02 8.48 13.61
CA ASP A 174 -9.34 8.70 13.02
C ASP A 174 -9.21 9.35 11.63
N PRO A 175 -9.75 8.75 10.55
CA PRO A 175 -9.67 9.29 9.19
C PRO A 175 -10.69 10.41 8.90
N ARG A 176 -11.65 10.68 9.80
CA ARG A 176 -12.80 11.57 9.54
C ARG A 176 -12.47 13.06 9.64
N GLY A 177 -11.44 13.42 10.42
CA GLY A 177 -11.03 14.82 10.57
C GLY A 177 -10.33 15.36 9.32
N VAL A 178 -10.68 16.58 8.88
CA VAL A 178 -10.03 17.25 7.74
C VAL A 178 -8.55 17.54 7.99
N ASP A 179 -8.14 17.63 9.25
CA ASP A 179 -6.77 17.82 9.70
C ASP A 179 -5.98 16.52 9.88
N ALA A 180 -6.63 15.35 9.82
CA ALA A 180 -6.00 14.06 10.05
C ALA A 180 -4.79 13.82 9.12
N LYS A 181 -4.96 14.05 7.81
CA LYS A 181 -3.89 13.90 6.81
C LYS A 181 -2.77 14.94 7.00
N PRO A 182 -3.01 16.26 7.12
CA PRO A 182 -1.97 17.25 7.40
C PRO A 182 -1.20 16.95 8.69
N ARG A 183 -1.91 16.63 9.77
CA ARG A 183 -1.32 16.31 11.06
C ARG A 183 -0.39 15.08 10.99
N MET A 184 -0.86 13.98 10.39
CA MET A 184 -0.06 12.80 10.24
C MET A 184 1.18 13.03 9.34
N ASN A 185 1.06 13.81 8.26
CA ASN A 185 2.21 14.18 7.43
C ASN A 185 3.22 15.05 8.18
N THR A 186 2.76 15.94 9.07
CA THR A 186 3.61 16.75 9.95
C THR A 186 4.38 15.85 10.93
N ILE A 187 3.70 14.91 11.61
CA ILE A 187 4.32 13.91 12.49
C ILE A 187 5.39 13.12 11.74
N LYS A 188 5.05 12.64 10.55
CA LYS A 188 5.98 11.86 9.70
C LYS A 188 7.07 12.69 9.04
N LYS A 189 7.09 14.00 9.20
CA LYS A 189 8.05 14.96 8.60
C LYS A 189 8.17 14.76 7.08
N ARG A 190 7.03 14.63 6.39
CA ARG A 190 6.99 14.39 4.95
C ARG A 190 6.08 15.37 4.22
N GLU A 191 6.09 15.32 2.90
CA GLU A 191 5.36 16.24 2.04
C GLU A 191 3.84 16.11 2.25
N GLN A 192 3.13 17.26 2.33
CA GLN A 192 1.71 17.33 2.69
C GLN A 192 0.77 16.68 1.64
N PHE A 193 1.22 16.54 0.40
CA PHE A 193 0.42 15.89 -0.65
C PHE A 193 0.33 14.37 -0.50
N ARG A 194 1.22 13.73 0.29
CA ARG A 194 1.26 12.27 0.42
C ARG A 194 -0.02 11.74 1.04
N PRO A 195 -0.62 10.71 0.41
CA PRO A 195 -1.82 10.08 0.92
C PRO A 195 -1.53 9.09 2.04
N PHE A 196 -2.61 8.70 2.72
CA PHE A 196 -2.64 7.61 3.68
C PHE A 196 -3.64 6.54 3.26
N ALA A 197 -3.46 5.34 3.78
CA ALA A 197 -4.29 4.18 3.50
C ALA A 197 -5.34 4.00 4.60
N PRO A 198 -6.60 3.69 4.27
CA PRO A 198 -7.56 3.17 5.21
C PRO A 198 -7.28 1.69 5.49
N ALA A 199 -7.40 1.28 6.77
CA ALA A 199 -7.64 -0.09 7.17
C ALA A 199 -9.11 -0.19 7.55
N VAL A 200 -9.84 -1.14 6.98
CA VAL A 200 -11.29 -1.30 7.13
C VAL A 200 -11.62 -2.73 7.51
N LEU A 201 -12.62 -2.94 8.37
CA LEU A 201 -13.22 -4.26 8.56
C LEU A 201 -13.70 -4.80 7.21
N ALA A 202 -13.28 -6.01 6.84
CA ALA A 202 -13.46 -6.54 5.48
C ALA A 202 -14.93 -6.54 5.02
N GLU A 203 -15.87 -6.87 5.91
CA GLU A 203 -17.31 -6.89 5.65
C GLU A 203 -17.92 -5.51 5.38
N HIS A 204 -17.21 -4.45 5.74
CA HIS A 204 -17.64 -3.06 5.48
C HIS A 204 -16.96 -2.42 4.28
N ALA A 205 -15.98 -3.09 3.66
CA ALA A 205 -15.17 -2.50 2.59
C ALA A 205 -16.02 -1.98 1.42
N ASP A 206 -16.97 -2.77 0.93
CA ASP A 206 -17.84 -2.41 -0.20
C ASP A 206 -18.86 -1.29 0.12
N THR A 207 -19.12 -1.04 1.40
CA THR A 207 -19.96 0.08 1.82
C THR A 207 -19.27 1.43 1.55
N TYR A 208 -17.96 1.48 1.80
CA TYR A 208 -17.18 2.73 1.73
C TYR A 208 -16.34 2.85 0.46
N PHE A 209 -16.01 1.72 -0.17
CA PHE A 209 -15.10 1.69 -1.32
C PHE A 209 -15.65 0.83 -2.45
N ASP A 210 -15.49 1.30 -3.69
CA ASP A 210 -15.75 0.50 -4.88
C ASP A 210 -14.51 -0.39 -5.15
N MET A 211 -14.50 -1.56 -4.51
CA MET A 211 -13.35 -2.46 -4.53
C MET A 211 -13.17 -3.13 -5.90
N PRO A 212 -11.92 -3.21 -6.44
CA PRO A 212 -11.64 -3.97 -7.66
C PRO A 212 -11.50 -5.47 -7.43
N VAL A 213 -11.34 -5.89 -6.18
CA VAL A 213 -11.19 -7.27 -5.72
C VAL A 213 -11.95 -7.45 -4.40
N LYS A 214 -12.30 -8.69 -4.07
CA LYS A 214 -13.02 -8.98 -2.81
C LYS A 214 -12.19 -8.62 -1.58
N ASP A 215 -10.90 -8.98 -1.58
CA ASP A 215 -10.01 -8.84 -0.43
C ASP A 215 -8.72 -8.11 -0.83
N SER A 216 -8.27 -7.16 -0.02
CA SER A 216 -7.03 -6.41 -0.20
C SER A 216 -6.23 -6.32 1.11
N PRO A 217 -5.80 -7.45 1.69
CA PRO A 217 -5.18 -7.45 3.03
C PRO A 217 -3.81 -6.76 3.06
N TYR A 218 -3.16 -6.56 1.90
CA TYR A 218 -1.79 -6.07 1.82
C TYR A 218 -1.65 -4.68 1.17
N MET A 219 -2.74 -3.90 1.07
CA MET A 219 -2.73 -2.56 0.45
C MET A 219 -2.23 -2.57 -1.01
N GLN A 220 -2.65 -3.55 -1.79
CA GLN A 220 -2.14 -3.77 -3.16
C GLN A 220 -3.03 -3.18 -4.25
N PHE A 221 -4.21 -2.68 -3.87
CA PHE A 221 -5.20 -2.14 -4.78
C PHE A 221 -5.70 -0.77 -4.32
N VAL A 222 -6.06 0.07 -5.27
CA VAL A 222 -6.81 1.30 -5.03
C VAL A 222 -8.27 1.10 -5.38
N ALA A 223 -9.15 1.71 -4.59
CA ALA A 223 -10.58 1.70 -4.79
C ALA A 223 -11.11 3.13 -4.77
N ARG A 224 -12.19 3.40 -5.49
CA ARG A 224 -12.89 4.68 -5.38
C ARG A 224 -13.61 4.76 -4.04
N CYS A 225 -13.38 5.83 -3.30
CA CYS A 225 -14.11 6.12 -2.08
C CYS A 225 -15.53 6.57 -2.41
N ARG A 226 -16.54 5.94 -1.80
CA ARG A 226 -17.96 6.28 -1.99
C ARG A 226 -18.39 7.46 -1.14
N THR A 227 -17.64 7.72 -0.05
CA THR A 227 -17.93 8.74 0.96
C THR A 227 -16.71 9.63 1.23
N PRO A 228 -16.16 10.34 0.21
CA PRO A 228 -14.92 11.09 0.36
C PRO A 228 -15.01 12.21 1.42
N ASP A 229 -16.17 12.86 1.54
CA ASP A 229 -16.39 13.91 2.52
C ASP A 229 -16.39 13.40 3.97
N LEU A 230 -16.72 12.12 4.17
CA LEU A 230 -16.69 11.49 5.49
C LEU A 230 -15.27 11.05 5.88
N LEU A 231 -14.41 10.73 4.89
CA LEU A 231 -13.10 10.12 5.09
C LEU A 231 -11.95 10.96 4.49
N PRO A 232 -11.89 12.28 4.74
CA PRO A 232 -10.90 13.16 4.09
C PRO A 232 -9.46 12.80 4.42
N GLY A 233 -9.20 12.13 5.56
CA GLY A 233 -7.88 11.70 5.98
C GLY A 233 -7.27 10.62 5.09
N VAL A 234 -8.08 9.80 4.42
CA VAL A 234 -7.64 8.64 3.63
C VAL A 234 -8.08 8.68 2.17
N CYS A 235 -8.91 9.65 1.79
CA CYS A 235 -9.24 9.90 0.39
C CYS A 235 -8.21 10.80 -0.29
N HIS A 236 -7.82 10.44 -1.50
CA HIS A 236 -6.95 11.23 -2.35
C HIS A 236 -7.73 12.32 -3.09
N VAL A 237 -7.01 13.19 -3.81
CA VAL A 237 -7.61 14.28 -4.59
C VAL A 237 -8.48 13.79 -5.75
N ASP A 238 -8.31 12.55 -6.19
CA ASP A 238 -9.10 11.86 -7.23
C ASP A 238 -10.21 10.97 -6.65
N ASN A 239 -10.47 11.09 -5.34
CA ASN A 239 -11.41 10.28 -4.58
C ASN A 239 -11.07 8.78 -4.58
N THR A 240 -9.81 8.41 -4.70
CA THR A 240 -9.35 7.02 -4.53
C THR A 240 -8.67 6.82 -3.17
N SER A 241 -8.60 5.56 -2.75
CA SER A 241 -7.90 5.14 -1.54
C SER A 241 -7.21 3.80 -1.79
N ARG A 242 -6.01 3.62 -1.23
CA ARG A 242 -5.31 2.32 -1.23
C ARG A 242 -5.75 1.52 -0.01
N VAL A 243 -6.75 0.65 -0.20
CA VAL A 243 -7.49 0.00 0.88
C VAL A 243 -6.73 -1.21 1.44
N GLN A 244 -6.74 -1.32 2.78
CA GLN A 244 -6.45 -2.56 3.50
C GLN A 244 -7.75 -3.13 4.06
N THR A 245 -8.16 -4.32 3.62
CA THR A 245 -9.21 -5.10 4.28
C THR A 245 -8.61 -5.88 5.44
N VAL A 246 -9.30 -5.96 6.57
CA VAL A 246 -8.83 -6.66 7.77
C VAL A 246 -9.85 -7.71 8.19
N THR A 247 -9.41 -8.97 8.20
CA THR A 247 -10.16 -10.11 8.76
C THR A 247 -9.44 -10.64 9.99
N GLU A 248 -10.13 -11.47 10.79
CA GLU A 248 -9.51 -12.16 11.92
C GLU A 248 -8.33 -13.04 11.47
N ARG A 249 -8.45 -13.67 10.31
CA ARG A 249 -7.41 -14.53 9.75
C ARG A 249 -6.16 -13.74 9.36
N ASP A 250 -6.32 -12.47 8.93
CA ASP A 250 -5.19 -11.64 8.52
C ASP A 250 -4.43 -11.09 9.74
N ASN A 251 -5.16 -10.52 10.70
CA ASN A 251 -4.61 -9.96 11.94
C ASN A 251 -5.70 -9.83 13.00
N ALA A 252 -5.80 -10.79 13.90
CA ALA A 252 -6.85 -10.84 14.92
C ALA A 252 -6.81 -9.62 15.86
N LEU A 253 -5.63 -9.20 16.34
CA LEU A 253 -5.50 -8.04 17.22
C LEU A 253 -5.95 -6.75 16.53
N PHE A 254 -5.46 -6.51 15.31
CA PHE A 254 -5.83 -5.30 14.58
C PHE A 254 -7.31 -5.28 14.22
N ARG A 255 -7.88 -6.44 13.95
CA ARG A 255 -9.32 -6.59 13.77
C ARG A 255 -10.08 -6.22 15.03
N SER A 256 -9.70 -6.74 16.20
CA SER A 256 -10.35 -6.40 17.48
C SER A 256 -10.29 -4.90 17.79
N ILE A 257 -9.20 -4.24 17.45
CA ILE A 257 -9.08 -2.77 17.58
C ILE A 257 -10.09 -2.06 16.65
N LEU A 258 -10.22 -2.51 15.41
CA LEU A 258 -11.19 -1.94 14.46
C LEU A 258 -12.64 -2.22 14.88
N GLU A 259 -12.93 -3.38 15.46
CA GLU A 259 -14.26 -3.74 15.98
C GLU A 259 -14.64 -2.84 17.16
N GLU A 260 -13.75 -2.66 18.13
CA GLU A 260 -13.97 -1.78 19.27
C GLU A 260 -14.13 -0.32 18.82
N TRP A 261 -13.27 0.14 17.90
CA TRP A 261 -13.39 1.47 17.29
C TRP A 261 -14.75 1.66 16.60
N ASN A 262 -15.17 0.66 15.81
CA ASN A 262 -16.48 0.70 15.14
C ASN A 262 -17.65 0.68 16.13
N ALA A 263 -17.56 -0.12 17.18
CA ALA A 263 -18.62 -0.22 18.21
C ALA A 263 -18.86 1.14 18.89
N ARG A 264 -17.78 1.88 19.16
CA ARG A 264 -17.87 3.18 19.83
C ARG A 264 -18.23 4.33 18.89
N THR A 265 -17.75 4.30 17.65
CA THR A 265 -17.82 5.46 16.75
C THR A 265 -18.73 5.30 15.54
N GLY A 266 -19.18 4.08 15.26
CA GLY A 266 -19.91 3.74 14.04
C GLY A 266 -19.07 3.79 12.76
N CYS A 267 -17.74 3.92 12.88
CA CYS A 267 -16.81 4.01 11.75
C CYS A 267 -15.89 2.76 11.73
N PRO A 268 -16.03 1.84 10.78
CA PRO A 268 -15.22 0.61 10.74
C PRO A 268 -13.84 0.83 10.13
N ILE A 269 -13.31 2.06 10.14
CA ILE A 269 -12.11 2.47 9.40
C ILE A 269 -11.17 3.25 10.28
N LEU A 270 -9.87 2.91 10.23
CA LEU A 270 -8.78 3.72 10.76
C LEU A 270 -7.80 4.08 9.65
N MET A 271 -7.17 5.25 9.74
CA MET A 271 -5.98 5.58 8.95
C MET A 271 -4.83 4.71 9.43
N ASN A 272 -4.13 4.04 8.50
CA ASN A 272 -2.99 3.19 8.81
C ASN A 272 -1.74 3.60 8.01
N THR A 273 -0.62 3.80 8.71
CA THR A 273 0.68 4.05 8.11
C THR A 273 1.80 3.42 8.95
N SER A 274 3.00 3.28 8.37
CA SER A 274 4.14 2.64 9.03
C SER A 274 4.62 3.37 10.29
N LEU A 275 5.01 2.59 11.31
CA LEU A 275 5.55 3.09 12.58
C LEU A 275 7.01 3.50 12.43
N ASN A 276 7.23 4.63 11.79
CA ASN A 276 8.51 5.33 11.65
C ASN A 276 8.28 6.79 11.26
N ILE A 277 9.32 7.60 11.37
CA ILE A 277 9.36 8.99 10.90
C ILE A 277 10.44 9.11 9.83
N ARG A 278 10.34 10.11 8.96
CA ARG A 278 11.32 10.33 7.90
C ARG A 278 12.75 10.40 8.46
N GLY A 279 13.64 9.60 7.89
CA GLY A 279 15.04 9.51 8.33
C GLY A 279 15.29 8.51 9.45
N GLU A 280 14.24 7.87 9.96
CA GLU A 280 14.32 6.82 10.99
C GLU A 280 13.96 5.45 10.40
N PRO A 281 14.56 4.36 10.88
CA PRO A 281 14.13 3.01 10.51
C PRO A 281 12.74 2.70 11.07
N LEU A 282 12.11 1.64 10.56
CA LEU A 282 10.91 1.08 11.16
C LEU A 282 11.22 0.61 12.58
N VAL A 283 10.32 0.87 13.53
CA VAL A 283 10.38 0.28 14.86
C VAL A 283 10.43 -1.24 14.73
N ASN A 284 11.43 -1.88 15.35
CA ASN A 284 11.64 -3.32 15.23
C ASN A 284 11.39 -4.05 16.55
N THR A 285 11.93 -3.56 17.65
CA THR A 285 11.84 -4.15 18.99
C THR A 285 10.97 -3.31 19.92
N TRP A 286 10.59 -3.87 21.07
CA TRP A 286 9.88 -3.11 22.10
C TRP A 286 10.70 -1.93 22.63
N ALA A 287 12.01 -2.09 22.76
CA ALA A 287 12.89 -0.99 23.14
C ALA A 287 12.86 0.16 22.13
N ASP A 288 12.80 -0.14 20.82
CA ASP A 288 12.62 0.88 19.79
C ASP A 288 11.26 1.56 19.91
N ALA A 289 10.20 0.82 20.25
CA ALA A 289 8.86 1.34 20.45
C ALA A 289 8.80 2.32 21.63
N LEU A 290 9.38 2.00 22.76
CA LEU A 290 9.48 2.91 23.91
C LEU A 290 10.33 4.14 23.61
N ARG A 291 11.40 3.98 22.86
CA ARG A 291 12.21 5.11 22.37
C ARG A 291 11.39 6.01 21.44
N PHE A 292 10.61 5.43 20.52
CA PHE A 292 9.70 6.17 19.64
C PHE A 292 8.67 6.97 20.45
N GLN A 293 8.03 6.36 21.43
CA GLN A 293 7.09 7.02 22.34
C GLN A 293 7.73 8.25 23.00
N THR A 294 8.92 8.07 23.57
CA THR A 294 9.64 9.15 24.28
C THR A 294 10.03 10.29 23.34
N LEU A 295 10.53 9.97 22.14
CA LEU A 295 11.01 10.98 21.20
C LEU A 295 9.88 11.77 20.52
N HIS A 296 8.73 11.15 20.31
CA HIS A 296 7.65 11.73 19.51
C HIS A 296 6.39 12.04 20.32
N ASN A 297 6.36 11.70 21.61
CA ASN A 297 5.21 11.88 22.49
C ASN A 297 3.93 11.27 21.91
N ILE A 298 4.04 10.04 21.39
CA ILE A 298 2.94 9.25 20.82
C ILE A 298 2.82 7.98 21.64
N SER A 299 1.64 7.72 22.21
CA SER A 299 1.39 6.48 22.98
C SER A 299 1.64 5.26 22.09
N VAL A 300 2.36 4.27 22.64
CA VAL A 300 2.63 2.99 21.98
C VAL A 300 1.95 1.87 22.75
N TYR A 301 1.24 1.04 22.04
CA TYR A 301 0.47 -0.09 22.53
C TYR A 301 1.02 -1.41 21.96
#